data_57d58acfd9daac0ebdc076f83390cf5b
#
_entry.id   57d58acfd9daac0ebdc076f83390cf5b
#
_cell.length_a   1.000
_cell.length_b   1.000
_cell.length_c   1.000
_cell.angle_alpha   90.00
_cell.angle_beta   90.00
_cell.angle_gamma   90.00
#
_symmetry.space_group_name_H-M   'P 1'
#
loop_
_entity.id
_entity.type
_entity.pdbx_description
1 polymer ?
#
loop_
_entity_poly.entity_id
_entity_poly.type
_entity_poly.pdbx_seq_one_letter_code
_entity_poly.pdbx_strand_id
1 'polypeptide(L)'
;MSDMVDTPDTARGTRKVDQLLAHYGESHQNPRNELIHFIAIPLIMLSLVGMMFALHPYVAYAFIAASMVYYARLSAVFFVSMAVWSVVFLAVLFAMGSLVLPICVSIFIGAWILQFIGHKIEGKKPSFFEDIQYLWVGPLFVLSKPFAKMGIRW
;
A
#
# COMPACT_ATOMS: atom_id res chain seq x y z
N MET A 1 -23.67 44.56 -11.36
CA MET A 1 -24.05 43.14 -11.23
C MET A 1 -22.71 42.38 -11.27
N SER A 2 -22.18 42.11 -10.11
CA SER A 2 -20.84 41.56 -9.92
C SER A 2 -20.95 40.05 -9.80
N ASP A 3 -20.43 39.34 -10.79
CA ASP A 3 -20.35 37.87 -10.78
C ASP A 3 -19.36 37.46 -9.66
N MET A 4 -19.95 36.99 -8.56
CA MET A 4 -19.17 36.24 -7.57
C MET A 4 -18.80 34.90 -8.19
N VAL A 5 -17.57 34.84 -8.70
CA VAL A 5 -16.90 33.60 -9.00
C VAL A 5 -16.65 32.89 -7.68
N ASP A 6 -17.41 31.85 -7.42
CA ASP A 6 -17.16 30.92 -6.34
C ASP A 6 -15.75 30.33 -6.51
N THR A 7 -14.80 30.87 -5.76
CA THR A 7 -13.49 30.25 -5.61
C THR A 7 -13.66 29.01 -4.75
N PRO A 8 -13.30 27.81 -5.23
CA PRO A 8 -13.32 26.62 -4.39
C PRO A 8 -12.39 26.83 -3.17
N ASP A 9 -12.92 26.46 -2.02
CA ASP A 9 -12.31 26.52 -0.69
C ASP A 9 -10.87 25.95 -0.68
N THR A 10 -9.89 26.78 -0.96
CA THR A 10 -8.45 26.46 -0.91
C THR A 10 -7.87 26.53 0.52
N ALA A 11 -8.72 26.68 1.53
CA ALA A 11 -8.31 26.92 2.92
C ALA A 11 -8.29 25.64 3.81
N ARG A 12 -8.61 24.44 3.28
CA ARG A 12 -8.33 23.18 3.97
C ARG A 12 -6.92 22.73 3.61
N GLY A 13 -5.96 22.97 4.50
CA GLY A 13 -4.63 22.40 4.39
C GLY A 13 -4.77 20.90 4.01
N THR A 14 -4.19 20.51 2.86
CA THR A 14 -4.28 19.13 2.37
C THR A 14 -3.79 18.17 3.45
N ARG A 15 -4.64 17.19 3.82
CA ARG A 15 -4.28 16.21 4.85
C ARG A 15 -3.00 15.48 4.45
N LYS A 16 -2.18 15.09 5.43
CA LYS A 16 -0.93 14.38 5.18
C LYS A 16 -1.10 13.14 4.29
N VAL A 17 -2.21 12.42 4.46
CA VAL A 17 -2.52 11.24 3.63
C VAL A 17 -2.72 11.62 2.16
N ASP A 18 -3.39 12.74 1.87
CA ASP A 18 -3.63 13.19 0.50
C ASP A 18 -2.32 13.63 -0.17
N GLN A 19 -1.42 14.28 0.58
CA GLN A 19 -0.09 14.64 0.10
C GLN A 19 0.76 13.41 -0.23
N LEU A 20 0.74 12.39 0.64
CA LEU A 20 1.46 11.14 0.42
C LEU A 20 0.95 10.39 -0.81
N LEU A 21 -0.38 10.32 -0.99
CA LEU A 21 -1.00 9.66 -2.14
C LEU A 21 -0.72 10.43 -3.44
N ALA A 22 -0.77 11.76 -3.41
CA ALA A 22 -0.45 12.59 -4.58
C ALA A 22 1.01 12.39 -5.01
N HIS A 23 1.94 12.47 -4.07
CA HIS A 23 3.37 12.28 -4.36
C HIS A 23 3.67 10.86 -4.88
N TYR A 24 3.07 9.83 -4.28
CA TYR A 24 3.20 8.45 -4.78
C TYR A 24 2.64 8.31 -6.20
N GLY A 25 1.51 8.97 -6.47
CA GLY A 25 0.86 8.98 -7.79
C GLY A 25 1.70 9.60 -8.91
N GLU A 26 2.63 10.52 -8.60
CA GLU A 26 3.52 11.13 -9.59
C GLU A 26 4.42 10.12 -10.31
N SER A 27 4.72 9.01 -9.65
CA SER A 27 5.52 7.91 -10.19
C SER A 27 4.69 6.76 -10.76
N HIS A 28 3.36 6.89 -10.80
CA HIS A 28 2.43 5.84 -11.22
C HIS A 28 1.36 6.41 -12.15
N GLN A 29 1.81 6.99 -13.29
CA GLN A 29 0.93 7.61 -14.29
C GLN A 29 0.50 6.62 -15.38
N ASN A 30 1.31 5.58 -15.63
CA ASN A 30 1.02 4.60 -16.66
C ASN A 30 0.01 3.56 -16.14
N PRO A 31 -1.16 3.35 -16.81
CA PRO A 31 -2.18 2.40 -16.34
C PRO A 31 -1.70 0.96 -16.20
N ARG A 32 -0.72 0.54 -17.01
CA ARG A 32 -0.13 -0.81 -16.91
C ARG A 32 0.74 -0.95 -15.66
N ASN A 33 1.51 0.09 -15.35
CA ASN A 33 2.30 0.14 -14.11
C ASN A 33 1.38 0.15 -12.89
N GLU A 34 0.31 0.95 -12.92
CA GLU A 34 -0.68 1.00 -11.86
C GLU A 34 -1.31 -0.39 -11.61
N LEU A 35 -1.68 -1.11 -12.69
CA LEU A 35 -2.24 -2.47 -12.57
C LEU A 35 -1.22 -3.46 -11.96
N ILE A 36 0.05 -3.37 -12.35
CA ILE A 36 1.12 -4.19 -11.77
C ILE A 36 1.23 -3.93 -10.28
N HIS A 37 1.23 -2.67 -9.85
CA HIS A 37 1.29 -2.30 -8.44
C HIS A 37 0.07 -2.77 -7.66
N PHE A 38 -1.11 -2.77 -8.28
CA PHE A 38 -2.33 -3.28 -7.68
C PHE A 38 -2.23 -4.76 -7.26
N ILE A 39 -1.46 -5.54 -8.01
CA ILE A 39 -1.21 -6.95 -7.74
C ILE A 39 0.02 -7.13 -6.86
N ALA A 40 1.12 -6.46 -7.20
CA ALA A 40 2.41 -6.68 -6.55
C ALA A 40 2.46 -6.18 -5.12
N ILE A 41 1.84 -5.03 -4.80
CA ILE A 41 1.89 -4.44 -3.46
C ILE A 41 1.25 -5.35 -2.41
N PRO A 42 0.01 -5.87 -2.57
CA PRO A 42 -0.54 -6.82 -1.61
C PRO A 42 0.32 -8.07 -1.43
N LEU A 43 0.91 -8.58 -2.51
CA LEU A 43 1.78 -9.75 -2.47
C LEU A 43 3.10 -9.47 -1.74
N ILE A 44 3.71 -8.30 -1.95
CA ILE A 44 4.90 -7.85 -1.20
C ILE A 44 4.56 -7.76 0.29
N MET A 45 3.44 -7.15 0.65
CA MET A 45 3.02 -7.00 2.05
C MET A 45 2.76 -8.36 2.71
N LEU A 46 2.00 -9.25 2.04
CA LEU A 46 1.76 -10.61 2.53
C LEU A 46 3.06 -11.38 2.74
N SER A 47 3.96 -11.35 1.75
CA SER A 47 5.21 -12.08 1.81
C SER A 47 6.18 -11.53 2.85
N LEU A 48 6.23 -10.21 3.03
CA LEU A 48 7.04 -9.57 4.07
C LEU A 48 6.55 -9.96 5.47
N VAL A 49 5.24 -9.85 5.72
CA VAL A 49 4.63 -10.28 6.99
C VAL A 49 4.82 -11.78 7.18
N GLY A 50 4.73 -12.57 6.12
CA GLY A 50 4.94 -14.02 6.17
C GLY A 50 6.37 -14.43 6.51
N MET A 51 7.37 -13.76 5.94
CA MET A 51 8.77 -14.00 6.32
C MET A 51 9.04 -13.62 7.79
N MET A 52 8.47 -12.51 8.26
CA MET A 52 8.54 -12.13 9.69
C MET A 52 7.83 -13.16 10.57
N PHE A 53 6.67 -13.67 10.14
CA PHE A 53 5.91 -14.71 10.84
C PHE A 53 6.67 -16.02 10.92
N ALA A 54 7.35 -16.41 9.83
CA ALA A 54 8.20 -17.60 9.79
C ALA A 54 9.44 -17.49 10.70
N LEU A 55 9.97 -16.27 10.85
CA LEU A 55 11.05 -16.02 11.81
C LEU A 55 10.56 -16.18 13.26
N HIS A 56 9.51 -15.48 13.61
CA HIS A 56 8.77 -15.64 14.86
C HIS A 56 7.40 -14.91 14.78
N PRO A 57 6.28 -15.52 15.17
CA PRO A 57 4.96 -14.89 15.08
C PRO A 57 4.87 -13.52 15.74
N TYR A 58 5.51 -13.32 16.89
CA TYR A 58 5.50 -12.01 17.56
C TYR A 58 6.22 -10.90 16.79
N VAL A 59 7.18 -11.23 15.92
CA VAL A 59 7.81 -10.22 15.03
C VAL A 59 6.79 -9.70 14.04
N ALA A 60 6.01 -10.57 13.42
CA ALA A 60 4.92 -10.18 12.53
C ALA A 60 3.85 -9.37 13.26
N TYR A 61 3.44 -9.80 14.46
CA TYR A 61 2.44 -9.06 15.25
C TYR A 61 2.94 -7.67 15.65
N ALA A 62 4.19 -7.54 16.07
CA ALA A 62 4.79 -6.24 16.39
C ALA A 62 4.85 -5.31 15.18
N PHE A 63 5.22 -5.82 14.01
CA PHE A 63 5.22 -5.06 12.76
C PHE A 63 3.81 -4.60 12.37
N ILE A 64 2.81 -5.49 12.45
CA ILE A 64 1.40 -5.15 12.18
C ILE A 64 0.93 -4.08 13.17
N ALA A 65 1.18 -4.25 14.46
CA ALA A 65 0.76 -3.29 15.49
C ALA A 65 1.38 -1.90 15.25
N ALA A 66 2.68 -1.82 14.95
CA ALA A 66 3.34 -0.57 14.61
C ALA A 66 2.75 0.08 13.35
N SER A 67 2.46 -0.73 12.33
CA SER A 67 1.80 -0.27 11.11
C SER A 67 0.38 0.27 11.39
N MET A 68 -0.37 -0.38 12.28
CA MET A 68 -1.70 0.09 12.68
C MET A 68 -1.66 1.46 13.37
N VAL A 69 -0.66 1.70 14.22
CA VAL A 69 -0.45 3.03 14.83
C VAL A 69 -0.19 4.10 13.77
N TYR A 70 0.59 3.77 12.74
CA TYR A 70 0.84 4.69 11.62
C TYR A 70 -0.46 5.00 10.86
N TYR A 71 -1.25 3.99 10.48
CA TYR A 71 -2.49 4.18 9.73
C TYR A 71 -3.57 4.91 10.54
N ALA A 72 -3.67 4.65 11.85
CA ALA A 72 -4.60 5.35 12.74
C ALA A 72 -4.35 6.88 12.78
N ARG A 73 -3.09 7.30 12.61
CA ARG A 73 -2.72 8.73 12.54
C ARG A 73 -3.01 9.38 11.19
N LEU A 74 -3.20 8.58 10.15
CA LEU A 74 -3.46 9.08 8.81
C LEU A 74 -4.95 9.17 8.49
N SER A 75 -5.70 8.09 8.73
CA SER A 75 -7.12 8.01 8.38
C SER A 75 -7.78 6.80 9.04
N ALA A 76 -8.98 7.00 9.63
CA ALA A 76 -9.76 5.91 10.19
C ALA A 76 -10.17 4.87 9.12
N VAL A 77 -10.49 5.31 7.92
CA VAL A 77 -10.87 4.40 6.80
C VAL A 77 -9.71 3.51 6.41
N PHE A 78 -8.51 4.07 6.25
CA PHE A 78 -7.33 3.27 5.95
C PHE A 78 -6.91 2.37 7.11
N PHE A 79 -7.03 2.85 8.35
CA PHE A 79 -6.80 2.01 9.53
C PHE A 79 -7.68 0.75 9.51
N VAL A 80 -8.99 0.90 9.33
CA VAL A 80 -9.92 -0.24 9.28
C VAL A 80 -9.60 -1.16 8.10
N SER A 81 -9.33 -0.60 6.92
CA SER A 81 -9.00 -1.38 5.74
C SER A 81 -7.72 -2.21 5.92
N MET A 82 -6.69 -1.60 6.51
CA MET A 82 -5.41 -2.29 6.76
C MET A 82 -5.51 -3.30 7.91
N ALA A 83 -6.41 -3.07 8.88
CA ALA A 83 -6.74 -4.06 9.89
C ALA A 83 -7.39 -5.32 9.25
N VAL A 84 -8.33 -5.12 8.33
CA VAL A 84 -8.94 -6.22 7.56
C VAL A 84 -7.88 -6.96 6.74
N TRP A 85 -7.00 -6.25 6.02
CA TRP A 85 -5.89 -6.89 5.28
C TRP A 85 -4.99 -7.69 6.20
N SER A 86 -4.64 -7.16 7.37
CA SER A 86 -3.79 -7.87 8.34
C SER A 86 -4.44 -9.16 8.84
N VAL A 87 -5.75 -9.14 9.12
CA VAL A 87 -6.49 -10.35 9.52
C VAL A 87 -6.49 -11.38 8.39
N VAL A 88 -6.76 -10.96 7.14
CA VAL A 88 -6.73 -11.85 5.98
C VAL A 88 -5.34 -12.43 5.77
N PHE A 89 -4.29 -11.62 5.86
CA PHE A 89 -2.91 -12.09 5.73
C PHE A 89 -2.56 -13.14 6.80
N LEU A 90 -2.87 -12.88 8.05
CA LEU A 90 -2.64 -13.84 9.13
C LEU A 90 -3.40 -15.14 8.89
N ALA A 91 -4.67 -15.07 8.47
CA ALA A 91 -5.45 -16.26 8.15
C ALA A 91 -4.80 -17.10 7.03
N VAL A 92 -4.33 -16.44 5.97
CA VAL A 92 -3.60 -17.10 4.87
C VAL A 92 -2.30 -17.72 5.37
N LEU A 93 -1.52 -17.01 6.19
CA LEU A 93 -0.26 -17.52 6.73
C LEU A 93 -0.48 -18.73 7.66
N PHE A 94 -1.50 -18.69 8.50
CA PHE A 94 -1.87 -19.84 9.32
C PHE A 94 -2.26 -21.05 8.47
N ALA A 95 -2.98 -20.85 7.37
CA ALA A 95 -3.36 -21.92 6.45
C ALA A 95 -2.16 -22.52 5.69
N MET A 96 -1.10 -21.76 5.46
CA MET A 96 0.13 -22.24 4.81
C MET A 96 0.97 -23.19 5.71
N GLY A 97 0.81 -23.11 7.02
CA GLY A 97 1.54 -23.96 7.98
C GLY A 97 3.05 -23.88 7.82
N SER A 98 3.72 -25.03 7.67
CA SER A 98 5.19 -25.11 7.52
C SER A 98 5.71 -24.53 6.19
N LEU A 99 4.85 -24.28 5.22
CA LEU A 99 5.22 -23.77 3.90
C LEU A 99 5.28 -22.24 3.83
N VAL A 100 5.01 -21.53 4.92
CA VAL A 100 5.01 -20.06 4.95
C VAL A 100 6.32 -19.48 4.38
N LEU A 101 7.48 -19.96 4.86
CA LEU A 101 8.75 -19.38 4.44
C LEU A 101 9.04 -19.57 2.95
N PRO A 102 9.06 -20.79 2.39
CA PRO A 102 9.37 -20.97 0.97
C PRO A 102 8.35 -20.31 0.04
N ILE A 103 7.07 -20.31 0.40
CA ILE A 103 6.04 -19.65 -0.40
C ILE A 103 6.22 -18.13 -0.36
N CYS A 104 6.40 -17.55 0.82
CA CYS A 104 6.55 -16.10 0.96
C CYS A 104 7.83 -15.58 0.30
N VAL A 105 8.94 -16.30 0.38
CA VAL A 105 10.17 -15.94 -0.36
C VAL A 105 9.93 -15.95 -1.87
N SER A 106 9.26 -16.98 -2.39
CA SER A 106 8.95 -17.07 -3.82
C SER A 106 8.02 -15.93 -4.29
N ILE A 107 6.97 -15.65 -3.51
CA ILE A 107 6.04 -14.53 -3.77
C ILE A 107 6.80 -13.20 -3.73
N PHE A 108 7.65 -12.98 -2.73
CA PHE A 108 8.43 -11.75 -2.60
C PHE A 108 9.29 -11.49 -3.83
N ILE A 109 10.06 -12.49 -4.26
CA ILE A 109 10.91 -12.37 -5.46
C ILE A 109 10.06 -12.08 -6.70
N GLY A 110 8.98 -12.85 -6.92
CA GLY A 110 8.09 -12.65 -8.07
C GLY A 110 7.43 -11.27 -8.08
N ALA A 111 6.96 -10.80 -6.93
CA ALA A 111 6.33 -9.49 -6.79
C ALA A 111 7.32 -8.34 -7.03
N TRP A 112 8.58 -8.47 -6.59
CA TRP A 112 9.62 -7.49 -6.89
C TRP A 112 9.99 -7.46 -8.38
N ILE A 113 10.03 -8.61 -9.05
CA ILE A 113 10.21 -8.66 -10.50
C ILE A 113 9.09 -7.88 -11.21
N LEU A 114 7.84 -8.07 -10.78
CA LEU A 114 6.70 -7.31 -11.30
C LEU A 114 6.85 -5.80 -11.05
N GLN A 115 7.30 -5.38 -9.86
CA GLN A 115 7.58 -3.97 -9.56
C GLN A 115 8.63 -3.38 -10.52
N PHE A 116 9.74 -4.07 -10.75
CA PHE A 116 10.75 -3.60 -11.67
C PHE A 116 10.25 -3.49 -13.12
N ILE A 117 9.40 -4.42 -13.56
CA ILE A 117 8.74 -4.35 -14.87
C ILE A 117 7.83 -3.11 -14.92
N GLY A 118 7.04 -2.87 -13.88
CA GLY A 118 6.17 -1.69 -13.78
C GLY A 118 6.94 -0.38 -13.88
N HIS A 119 8.00 -0.22 -13.10
CA HIS A 119 8.86 0.98 -13.15
C HIS A 119 9.53 1.16 -14.51
N LYS A 120 9.93 0.07 -15.16
CA LYS A 120 10.49 0.14 -16.52
C LYS A 120 9.44 0.62 -17.54
N ILE A 121 8.20 0.19 -17.42
CA ILE A 121 7.07 0.65 -18.26
C ILE A 121 6.79 2.14 -18.02
N GLU A 122 6.91 2.62 -16.78
CA GLU A 122 6.76 4.02 -16.41
C GLU A 122 7.90 4.90 -16.95
N GLY A 123 9.03 4.30 -17.35
CA GLY A 123 10.22 5.04 -17.75
C GLY A 123 10.99 5.65 -16.57
N LYS A 124 10.71 5.23 -15.36
CA LYS A 124 11.42 5.66 -14.13
C LYS A 124 12.37 4.56 -13.67
N LYS A 125 13.51 4.98 -13.10
CA LYS A 125 14.43 4.01 -12.50
C LYS A 125 13.76 3.39 -11.28
N PRO A 126 13.72 2.05 -11.18
CA PRO A 126 13.29 1.40 -9.96
C PRO A 126 14.25 1.80 -8.82
N SER A 127 13.69 2.29 -7.72
CA SER A 127 14.46 2.62 -6.53
C SER A 127 13.95 1.75 -5.39
N PHE A 128 14.67 0.67 -5.13
CA PHE A 128 14.37 -0.22 -4.00
C PHE A 128 14.23 0.53 -2.68
N PHE A 129 15.08 1.55 -2.45
CA PHE A 129 15.02 2.34 -1.23
C PHE A 129 13.80 3.27 -1.16
N GLU A 130 13.38 3.86 -2.27
CA GLU A 130 12.16 4.66 -2.32
C GLU A 130 10.93 3.77 -2.14
N ASP A 131 10.90 2.60 -2.78
CA ASP A 131 9.80 1.64 -2.64
C ASP A 131 9.67 1.13 -1.20
N ILE A 132 10.79 0.92 -0.48
CA ILE A 132 10.77 0.59 0.95
C ILE A 132 10.23 1.76 1.78
N GLN A 133 10.64 2.99 1.52
CA GLN A 133 10.13 4.16 2.23
C GLN A 133 8.62 4.32 2.04
N TYR A 134 8.11 3.96 0.85
CA TYR A 134 6.70 4.00 0.53
C TYR A 134 5.95 2.68 0.80
N LEU A 135 6.56 1.74 1.50
CA LEU A 135 5.96 0.44 1.84
C LEU A 135 4.59 0.60 2.51
N TRP A 136 4.43 1.60 3.37
CA TRP A 136 3.15 1.89 4.03
C TRP A 136 2.19 2.72 3.18
N VAL A 137 2.68 3.47 2.21
CA VAL A 137 1.85 4.33 1.33
C VAL A 137 1.31 3.54 0.14
N GLY A 138 2.08 2.59 -0.38
CA GLY A 138 1.67 1.74 -1.50
C GLY A 138 0.30 1.07 -1.32
N PRO A 139 0.04 0.37 -0.19
CA PRO A 139 -1.28 -0.21 0.09
C PRO A 139 -2.40 0.83 0.12
N LEU A 140 -2.15 2.05 0.65
CA LEU A 140 -3.13 3.13 0.64
C LEU A 140 -3.43 3.61 -0.77
N PHE A 141 -2.40 3.70 -1.63
CA PHE A 141 -2.58 4.06 -3.04
C PHE A 141 -3.44 3.02 -3.76
N VAL A 142 -3.17 1.73 -3.56
CA VAL A 142 -3.97 0.64 -4.11
C VAL A 142 -5.43 0.74 -3.65
N LEU A 143 -5.69 1.01 -2.38
CA LEU A 143 -7.04 1.12 -1.82
C LEU A 143 -7.74 2.43 -2.22
N SER A 144 -7.01 3.53 -2.39
CA SER A 144 -7.60 4.83 -2.73
C SER A 144 -8.36 4.82 -4.06
N LYS A 145 -7.89 4.04 -5.04
CA LYS A 145 -8.53 3.96 -6.37
C LYS A 145 -9.94 3.36 -6.33
N PRO A 146 -10.18 2.14 -5.77
CA PRO A 146 -11.54 1.63 -5.62
C PRO A 146 -12.38 2.50 -4.68
N PHE A 147 -11.81 3.07 -3.61
CA PHE A 147 -12.54 3.95 -2.71
C PHE A 147 -13.06 5.20 -3.41
N ALA A 148 -12.24 5.84 -4.23
CA ALA A 148 -12.67 6.97 -5.04
C ALA A 148 -13.84 6.60 -5.99
N LYS A 149 -13.78 5.42 -6.63
CA LYS A 149 -14.87 4.92 -7.50
C LYS A 149 -16.17 4.63 -6.72
N MET A 150 -16.07 4.21 -5.46
CA MET A 150 -17.22 3.95 -4.58
C MET A 150 -17.71 5.19 -3.83
N GLY A 151 -17.07 6.35 -4.02
CA GLY A 151 -17.41 7.58 -3.29
C GLY A 151 -17.03 7.55 -1.81
N ILE A 152 -16.16 6.62 -1.38
CA ILE A 152 -15.66 6.52 -0.01
C ILE A 152 -14.57 7.58 0.19
N ARG A 153 -14.78 8.43 1.20
CA ARG A 153 -13.79 9.43 1.63
C ARG A 153 -12.99 8.87 2.79
N TRP A 154 -11.67 8.93 2.70
CA TRP A 154 -10.73 8.50 3.74
C TRP A 154 -10.24 9.63 4.61
#